data_bb7d8c396d09760b4dbb52169861f8e6
#
_entry.id   bb7d8c396d09760b4dbb52169861f8e6
#
_cell.length_a   1.000
_cell.length_b   1.000
_cell.length_c   1.000
_cell.angle_alpha   90.00
_cell.angle_beta   90.00
_cell.angle_gamma   90.00
#
_symmetry.space_group_name_H-M   'P 1'
#
loop_
_entity.id
_entity.type
_entity.pdbx_description
1 polymer ?
#
loop_
_entity_poly.entity_id
_entity_poly.type
_entity_poly.pdbx_seq_one_letter_code
_entity_poly.pdbx_strand_id
1 'polypeptide(L)'
;IIDFLRNKTNVSATIERIEYDPNRTSYIALVKYDDEIRNYILCPQGLKVGDKIVSGDNIDIKTGNCLKLKNIPPGTTVHNVELIPGNGGKLARSAGASVTLSGIDDDYAILKLSSGETRKVSVNCSATIGSVSNPDQKNIKIGKAGRNRWKGKRPQSRGVAMNPVDHPHGGGAVSYTHLTLP
;
A
#
# COMPACT_ATOMS: atom_id res chain seq x y z
N ILE A 1 -15.69 -1.12 -5.59
CA ILE A 1 -14.89 -0.61 -4.47
C ILE A 1 -13.83 -1.65 -4.13
N ILE A 2 -12.61 -1.21 -3.81
CA ILE A 2 -11.54 -2.14 -3.39
C ILE A 2 -11.64 -2.37 -1.89
N ASP A 3 -11.57 -3.64 -1.51
CA ASP A 3 -11.56 -4.08 -0.12
C ASP A 3 -10.15 -3.95 0.46
N PHE A 4 -9.92 -2.90 1.24
CA PHE A 4 -8.68 -2.69 2.00
C PHE A 4 -8.76 -3.27 3.42
N LEU A 5 -9.95 -3.61 3.89
CA LEU A 5 -10.19 -4.12 5.24
C LEU A 5 -9.89 -5.61 5.34
N ARG A 6 -10.24 -6.38 4.30
CA ARG A 6 -10.07 -7.84 4.28
C ARG A 6 -10.72 -8.53 5.51
N ASN A 7 -11.88 -8.03 5.93
CA ASN A 7 -12.55 -8.45 7.17
C ASN A 7 -13.32 -9.77 7.06
N LYS A 8 -13.41 -10.39 5.89
CA LYS A 8 -13.93 -11.75 5.73
C LYS A 8 -12.88 -12.77 6.21
N THR A 9 -12.95 -13.11 7.49
CA THR A 9 -12.02 -14.04 8.13
C THR A 9 -12.41 -15.49 7.91
N ASN A 10 -11.40 -16.36 7.71
CA ASN A 10 -11.55 -17.82 7.57
C ASN A 10 -12.42 -18.27 6.38
N VAL A 11 -12.64 -17.40 5.41
CA VAL A 11 -13.29 -17.74 4.14
C VAL A 11 -12.25 -17.73 3.03
N SER A 12 -12.16 -18.83 2.28
CA SER A 12 -11.27 -18.91 1.13
C SER A 12 -11.83 -18.11 -0.04
N ALA A 13 -10.95 -17.46 -0.77
CA ALA A 13 -11.30 -16.74 -1.99
C ALA A 13 -10.36 -17.16 -3.12
N THR A 14 -10.90 -17.35 -4.31
CA THR A 14 -10.15 -17.69 -5.51
C THR A 14 -10.03 -16.46 -6.40
N ILE A 15 -8.85 -16.22 -6.97
CA ILE A 15 -8.63 -15.13 -7.92
C ILE A 15 -9.27 -15.50 -9.26
N GLU A 16 -10.31 -14.77 -9.64
CA GLU A 16 -10.98 -14.95 -10.95
C GLU A 16 -10.23 -14.22 -12.07
N ARG A 17 -9.83 -12.97 -11.84
CA ARG A 17 -9.17 -12.12 -12.84
C ARG A 17 -8.24 -11.11 -12.20
N ILE A 18 -7.22 -10.69 -12.96
CA ILE A 18 -6.35 -9.56 -12.61
C ILE A 18 -6.68 -8.44 -13.60
N GLU A 19 -6.97 -7.25 -13.09
CA GLU A 19 -7.46 -6.12 -13.87
C GLU A 19 -6.63 -4.87 -13.67
N TYR A 20 -6.66 -3.98 -14.65
CA TYR A 20 -6.09 -2.65 -14.59
C TYR A 20 -7.07 -1.67 -13.92
N ASP A 21 -6.59 -0.85 -13.01
CA ASP A 21 -7.37 0.24 -12.40
C ASP A 21 -6.71 1.60 -12.71
N PRO A 22 -7.40 2.51 -13.42
CA PRO A 22 -6.85 3.82 -13.76
C PRO A 22 -6.62 4.72 -12.54
N ASN A 23 -7.25 4.44 -11.40
CA ASN A 23 -7.13 5.22 -10.17
C ASN A 23 -5.84 4.92 -9.38
N ARG A 24 -5.13 3.86 -9.73
CA ARG A 24 -3.92 3.44 -9.02
C ARG A 24 -2.87 2.89 -9.96
N THR A 25 -1.66 2.79 -9.45
CA THR A 25 -0.51 2.29 -10.23
C THR A 25 -0.35 0.77 -10.17
N SER A 26 -0.95 0.13 -9.14
CA SER A 26 -0.97 -1.33 -8.98
C SER A 26 -2.12 -1.97 -9.75
N TYR A 27 -1.98 -3.25 -10.11
CA TYR A 27 -3.11 -4.05 -10.56
C TYR A 27 -4.04 -4.38 -9.39
N ILE A 28 -5.29 -4.71 -9.73
CA ILE A 28 -6.30 -5.20 -8.81
C ILE A 28 -6.67 -6.63 -9.20
N ALA A 29 -7.08 -7.42 -8.22
CA ALA A 29 -7.57 -8.77 -8.45
C ALA A 29 -9.04 -8.87 -8.05
N LEU A 30 -9.86 -9.38 -8.97
CA LEU A 30 -11.21 -9.80 -8.66
C LEU A 30 -11.14 -11.17 -8.00
N VAL A 31 -11.63 -11.26 -6.78
CA VAL A 31 -11.66 -12.50 -6.00
C VAL A 31 -13.08 -12.94 -5.76
N LYS A 32 -13.34 -14.24 -5.92
CA LYS A 32 -14.59 -14.89 -5.59
C LYS A 32 -14.40 -15.69 -4.31
N TYR A 33 -15.18 -15.36 -3.30
CA TYR A 33 -15.21 -16.08 -2.03
C TYR A 33 -16.07 -17.36 -2.16
N ASP A 34 -15.87 -18.32 -1.29
CA ASP A 34 -16.66 -19.57 -1.25
C ASP A 34 -18.16 -19.32 -1.00
N ASP A 35 -18.51 -18.15 -0.41
CA ASP A 35 -19.88 -17.65 -0.27
C ASP A 35 -20.43 -16.94 -1.53
N GLU A 36 -19.78 -17.12 -2.67
CA GLU A 36 -20.11 -16.54 -4.00
C GLU A 36 -20.00 -15.01 -4.09
N ILE A 37 -19.66 -14.32 -3.02
CA ILE A 37 -19.45 -12.86 -3.04
C ILE A 37 -18.15 -12.54 -3.76
N ARG A 38 -18.17 -11.51 -4.60
CA ARG A 38 -17.02 -11.00 -5.32
C ARG A 38 -16.57 -9.66 -4.78
N ASN A 39 -15.27 -9.53 -4.53
CA ASN A 39 -14.66 -8.28 -4.14
C ASN A 39 -13.38 -8.03 -4.94
N TYR A 40 -13.00 -6.75 -5.04
CA TYR A 40 -11.69 -6.38 -5.55
C TYR A 40 -10.70 -6.19 -4.41
N ILE A 41 -9.50 -6.70 -4.59
CA ILE A 41 -8.37 -6.49 -3.68
C ILE A 41 -7.17 -5.93 -4.44
N LEU A 42 -6.18 -5.37 -3.72
CA LEU A 42 -4.87 -5.10 -4.33
C LEU A 42 -4.25 -6.43 -4.74
N CYS A 43 -3.76 -6.51 -5.98
CA CYS A 43 -3.08 -7.70 -6.47
C CYS A 43 -1.66 -7.75 -5.93
N PRO A 44 -1.27 -8.76 -5.14
CA PRO A 44 0.12 -9.00 -4.77
C PRO A 44 0.96 -9.43 -5.96
N GLN A 45 2.26 -9.18 -5.88
CA GLN A 45 3.23 -9.64 -6.88
C GLN A 45 3.31 -11.17 -6.89
N GLY A 46 3.27 -11.76 -8.08
CA GLY A 46 3.43 -13.20 -8.29
C GLY A 46 2.17 -14.04 -8.18
N LEU A 47 1.04 -13.48 -7.74
CA LEU A 47 -0.25 -14.19 -7.76
C LEU A 47 -0.79 -14.32 -9.19
N LYS A 48 -1.45 -15.46 -9.44
CA LYS A 48 -2.06 -15.82 -10.71
C LYS A 48 -3.55 -16.07 -10.58
N VAL A 49 -4.24 -16.07 -11.70
CA VAL A 49 -5.64 -16.50 -11.77
C VAL A 49 -5.74 -17.96 -11.34
N GLY A 50 -6.70 -18.26 -10.47
CA GLY A 50 -6.90 -19.58 -9.87
C GLY A 50 -6.23 -19.78 -8.51
N ASP A 51 -5.31 -18.90 -8.10
CA ASP A 51 -4.71 -18.97 -6.77
C ASP A 51 -5.75 -18.70 -5.69
N LYS A 52 -5.61 -19.41 -4.56
CA LYS A 52 -6.46 -19.24 -3.39
C LYS A 52 -5.78 -18.35 -2.34
N ILE A 53 -6.56 -17.46 -1.75
CA ILE A 53 -6.15 -16.56 -0.68
C ILE A 53 -7.15 -16.63 0.47
N VAL A 54 -6.66 -16.41 1.66
CA VAL A 54 -7.47 -16.43 2.90
C VAL A 54 -7.10 -15.23 3.75
N SER A 55 -8.04 -14.74 4.54
CA SER A 55 -7.80 -13.76 5.60
C SER A 55 -8.15 -14.38 6.95
N GLY A 56 -7.33 -14.19 7.97
CA GLY A 56 -7.61 -14.77 9.30
C GLY A 56 -6.41 -14.71 10.23
N ASP A 57 -6.59 -15.21 11.45
CA ASP A 57 -5.56 -15.13 12.47
C ASP A 57 -4.57 -16.32 12.44
N ASN A 58 -5.02 -17.50 12.04
CA ASN A 58 -4.23 -18.74 12.07
C ASN A 58 -4.21 -19.42 10.69
N ILE A 59 -3.58 -18.76 9.74
CA ILE A 59 -3.48 -19.21 8.35
C ILE A 59 -2.02 -19.23 7.89
N ASP A 60 -1.74 -19.98 6.83
CA ASP A 60 -0.41 -20.10 6.23
C ASP A 60 0.13 -18.72 5.77
N ILE A 61 1.44 -18.54 5.94
CA ILE A 61 2.16 -17.35 5.48
C ILE A 61 2.46 -17.49 3.99
N LYS A 62 1.42 -17.31 3.17
CA LYS A 62 1.48 -17.32 1.71
C LYS A 62 1.18 -15.94 1.14
N THR A 63 1.79 -15.62 0.01
CA THR A 63 1.53 -14.35 -0.69
C THR A 63 0.03 -14.18 -0.97
N GLY A 64 -0.52 -13.02 -0.60
CA GLY A 64 -1.94 -12.70 -0.76
C GLY A 64 -2.81 -12.98 0.46
N ASN A 65 -2.35 -13.79 1.41
CA ASN A 65 -3.04 -14.00 2.68
C ASN A 65 -2.93 -12.76 3.57
N CYS A 66 -3.99 -12.49 4.31
CA CYS A 66 -4.07 -11.34 5.23
C CYS A 66 -4.14 -11.83 6.68
N LEU A 67 -3.17 -11.39 7.50
CA LEU A 67 -3.05 -11.75 8.90
C LEU A 67 -2.86 -10.51 9.78
N LYS A 68 -3.10 -10.67 11.08
CA LYS A 68 -2.64 -9.69 12.07
C LYS A 68 -1.12 -9.73 12.20
N LEU A 69 -0.50 -8.57 12.43
CA LEU A 69 0.97 -8.45 12.53
C LEU A 69 1.57 -9.35 13.59
N LYS A 70 0.86 -9.62 14.70
CA LYS A 70 1.31 -10.54 15.75
C LYS A 70 1.55 -11.97 15.27
N ASN A 71 0.87 -12.40 14.21
CA ASN A 71 0.92 -13.76 13.67
C ASN A 71 1.87 -13.87 12.47
N ILE A 72 2.55 -12.79 12.11
CA ILE A 72 3.51 -12.73 10.99
C ILE A 72 4.92 -12.78 11.56
N PRO A 73 5.79 -13.70 11.10
CA PRO A 73 7.17 -13.76 11.56
C PRO A 73 7.97 -12.52 11.14
N PRO A 74 8.90 -12.07 11.99
CA PRO A 74 9.85 -11.01 11.63
C PRO A 74 10.62 -11.35 10.34
N GLY A 75 11.00 -10.32 9.58
CA GLY A 75 11.65 -10.46 8.29
C GLY A 75 10.67 -10.61 7.12
N THR A 76 9.39 -10.86 7.38
CA THR A 76 8.40 -11.02 6.31
C THR A 76 8.09 -9.69 5.63
N THR A 77 7.99 -9.74 4.30
CA THR A 77 7.53 -8.60 3.48
C THR A 77 6.02 -8.59 3.41
N VAL A 78 5.42 -7.44 3.70
CA VAL A 78 3.97 -7.24 3.74
C VAL A 78 3.56 -5.98 2.98
N HIS A 79 2.31 -5.87 2.61
CA HIS A 79 1.70 -4.69 2.02
C HIS A 79 0.28 -4.47 2.55
N ASN A 80 -0.38 -3.40 2.14
CA ASN A 80 -1.74 -3.05 2.58
C ASN A 80 -1.88 -3.09 4.11
N VAL A 81 -0.92 -2.47 4.82
CA VAL A 81 -0.84 -2.52 6.28
C VAL A 81 -1.74 -1.46 6.90
N GLU A 82 -2.47 -1.85 7.92
CA GLU A 82 -3.27 -0.93 8.73
C GLU A 82 -2.38 -0.08 9.65
N LEU A 83 -2.85 1.14 9.95
CA LEU A 83 -2.27 2.01 10.97
C LEU A 83 -3.01 1.90 12.30
N ILE A 84 -4.31 1.71 12.22
CA ILE A 84 -5.22 1.53 13.34
C ILE A 84 -6.03 0.28 13.06
N PRO A 85 -6.18 -0.65 14.01
CA PRO A 85 -6.93 -1.87 13.80
C PRO A 85 -8.35 -1.59 13.30
N GLY A 86 -8.78 -2.29 12.24
CA GLY A 86 -10.12 -2.20 11.68
C GLY A 86 -10.38 -0.99 10.75
N ASN A 87 -9.39 -0.11 10.50
CA ASN A 87 -9.55 1.03 9.60
C ASN A 87 -9.13 0.74 8.14
N GLY A 88 -8.76 -0.50 7.85
CA GLY A 88 -8.25 -0.90 6.54
C GLY A 88 -6.82 -0.47 6.27
N GLY A 89 -6.19 -1.15 5.34
CA GLY A 89 -4.80 -0.91 4.99
C GLY A 89 -4.57 0.49 4.41
N LYS A 90 -3.54 1.17 4.90
CA LYS A 90 -3.14 2.52 4.46
C LYS A 90 -1.69 2.57 3.98
N LEU A 91 -0.80 1.76 4.53
CA LEU A 91 0.61 1.70 4.12
C LEU A 91 0.82 0.70 2.98
N ALA A 92 1.81 0.97 2.12
CA ALA A 92 2.25 0.11 1.01
C ALA A 92 1.10 -0.36 0.11
N ARG A 93 0.42 0.58 -0.57
CA ARG A 93 -0.67 0.29 -1.52
C ARG A 93 -0.32 0.62 -2.97
N SER A 94 0.75 1.35 -3.20
CA SER A 94 1.20 1.71 -4.55
C SER A 94 1.93 0.55 -5.23
N ALA A 95 2.04 0.59 -6.55
CA ALA A 95 2.76 -0.40 -7.34
C ALA A 95 4.18 -0.67 -6.80
N GLY A 96 4.53 -1.94 -6.63
CA GLY A 96 5.82 -2.38 -6.13
C GLY A 96 6.12 -2.02 -4.67
N ALA A 97 5.19 -1.36 -3.97
CA ALA A 97 5.41 -0.99 -2.58
C ALA A 97 5.37 -2.21 -1.65
N SER A 98 6.21 -2.17 -0.65
CA SER A 98 6.27 -3.18 0.40
C SER A 98 6.79 -2.57 1.69
N VAL A 99 6.52 -3.24 2.79
CA VAL A 99 7.00 -2.95 4.13
C VAL A 99 7.58 -4.23 4.70
N THR A 100 8.68 -4.16 5.42
CA THR A 100 9.25 -5.32 6.10
C THR A 100 8.90 -5.25 7.59
N LEU A 101 8.35 -6.31 8.14
CA LEU A 101 8.19 -6.47 9.57
C LEU A 101 9.55 -6.77 10.19
N SER A 102 10.14 -5.81 10.90
CA SER A 102 11.48 -5.97 11.49
C SER A 102 11.44 -6.74 12.80
N GLY A 103 10.38 -6.57 13.59
CA GLY A 103 10.23 -7.23 14.89
C GLY A 103 8.90 -6.86 15.54
N ILE A 104 8.66 -7.47 16.69
CA ILE A 104 7.52 -7.17 17.56
C ILE A 104 8.11 -6.82 18.93
N ASP A 105 7.65 -5.72 19.51
CA ASP A 105 8.07 -5.16 20.79
C ASP A 105 6.78 -4.96 21.61
N ASP A 106 6.52 -5.89 22.51
CA ASP A 106 5.28 -5.99 23.30
C ASP A 106 4.01 -5.88 22.44
N ASP A 107 3.28 -4.78 22.57
CA ASP A 107 2.03 -4.51 21.83
C ASP A 107 2.24 -3.81 20.47
N TYR A 108 3.49 -3.62 20.06
CA TYR A 108 3.82 -2.91 18.84
C TYR A 108 4.66 -3.72 17.87
N ALA A 109 4.25 -3.70 16.62
CA ALA A 109 5.03 -4.21 15.50
C ALA A 109 5.92 -3.11 14.93
N ILE A 110 7.18 -3.40 14.72
CA ILE A 110 8.18 -2.48 14.15
C ILE A 110 8.25 -2.72 12.65
N LEU A 111 7.83 -1.74 11.88
CA LEU A 111 7.76 -1.78 10.43
C LEU A 111 8.86 -0.92 9.81
N LYS A 112 9.65 -1.50 8.90
CA LYS A 112 10.59 -0.76 8.06
C LYS A 112 9.92 -0.44 6.72
N LEU A 113 9.67 0.83 6.46
CA LEU A 113 9.05 1.32 5.24
C LEU A 113 10.05 1.36 4.06
N SER A 114 9.55 1.44 2.84
CA SER A 114 10.38 1.58 1.63
C SER A 114 11.19 2.89 1.59
N SER A 115 10.78 3.91 2.35
CA SER A 115 11.52 5.16 2.54
C SER A 115 12.76 5.01 3.44
N GLY A 116 12.92 3.87 4.14
CA GLY A 116 13.92 3.66 5.18
C GLY A 116 13.44 4.02 6.60
N GLU A 117 12.32 4.70 6.73
CA GLU A 117 11.72 5.05 8.02
C GLU A 117 11.28 3.80 8.78
N THR A 118 11.51 3.79 10.08
CA THR A 118 11.00 2.76 10.99
C THR A 118 9.79 3.31 11.74
N ARG A 119 8.69 2.55 11.73
CA ARG A 119 7.44 2.96 12.35
C ARG A 119 6.87 1.86 13.25
N LYS A 120 6.39 2.25 14.43
CA LYS A 120 5.67 1.36 15.34
C LYS A 120 4.16 1.41 15.04
N VAL A 121 3.52 0.24 14.98
CA VAL A 121 2.06 0.08 14.80
C VAL A 121 1.58 -1.00 15.74
N SER A 122 0.31 -0.95 16.16
CA SER A 122 -0.25 -2.00 17.02
C SER A 122 -0.16 -3.38 16.37
N VAL A 123 0.20 -4.39 17.14
CA VAL A 123 0.28 -5.80 16.70
C VAL A 123 -1.05 -6.37 16.21
N ASN A 124 -2.18 -5.73 16.59
CA ASN A 124 -3.52 -6.12 16.16
C ASN A 124 -3.89 -5.56 14.77
N CYS A 125 -3.05 -4.71 14.17
CA CYS A 125 -3.23 -4.26 12.80
C CYS A 125 -3.06 -5.40 11.82
N SER A 126 -3.88 -5.41 10.77
CA SER A 126 -3.82 -6.40 9.69
C SER A 126 -2.83 -5.99 8.61
N ALA A 127 -2.23 -6.98 7.97
CA ALA A 127 -1.36 -6.80 6.81
C ALA A 127 -1.48 -7.97 5.84
N THR A 128 -1.26 -7.72 4.56
CA THR A 128 -1.25 -8.76 3.52
C THR A 128 0.18 -9.16 3.19
N ILE A 129 0.45 -10.46 3.09
CA ILE A 129 1.77 -11.01 2.80
C ILE A 129 2.19 -10.72 1.36
N GLY A 130 3.46 -10.36 1.17
CA GLY A 130 4.08 -10.08 -0.12
C GLY A 130 4.17 -8.58 -0.44
N SER A 131 4.65 -8.25 -1.63
CA SER A 131 4.70 -6.90 -2.19
C SER A 131 3.54 -6.66 -3.14
N VAL A 132 3.24 -5.41 -3.42
CA VAL A 132 2.21 -5.02 -4.41
C VAL A 132 2.71 -5.28 -5.83
N SER A 133 1.82 -5.67 -6.73
CA SER A 133 2.10 -5.90 -8.16
C SER A 133 2.65 -4.67 -8.90
N ASN A 134 3.14 -4.89 -10.13
CA ASN A 134 3.62 -3.86 -11.05
C ASN A 134 4.85 -3.07 -10.53
N PRO A 135 5.93 -3.73 -10.07
CA PRO A 135 7.11 -3.05 -9.52
C PRO A 135 7.82 -2.15 -10.55
N ASP A 136 7.69 -2.45 -11.83
CA ASP A 136 8.34 -1.69 -12.92
C ASP A 136 7.68 -0.33 -13.20
N GLN A 137 6.55 -0.05 -12.57
CA GLN A 137 5.87 1.24 -12.70
C GLN A 137 6.79 2.43 -12.37
N LYS A 138 7.71 2.28 -11.43
CA LYS A 138 8.70 3.31 -11.06
C LYS A 138 9.71 3.61 -12.17
N ASN A 139 9.97 2.65 -13.06
CA ASN A 139 10.95 2.74 -14.12
C ASN A 139 10.38 3.41 -15.40
N ILE A 140 9.07 3.66 -15.45
CA ILE A 140 8.40 4.23 -16.62
C ILE A 140 8.78 5.69 -16.77
N LYS A 141 9.49 6.01 -17.85
CA LYS A 141 9.79 7.38 -18.27
C LYS A 141 8.61 7.94 -19.07
N ILE A 142 8.07 9.06 -18.61
CA ILE A 142 6.89 9.68 -19.24
C ILE A 142 7.25 10.39 -20.55
N GLY A 143 8.47 10.88 -20.65
CA GLY A 143 9.03 11.52 -21.85
C GLY A 143 8.67 13.00 -22.01
N LYS A 144 7.39 13.37 -21.91
CA LYS A 144 6.94 14.76 -22.07
C LYS A 144 5.85 15.15 -21.07
N ALA A 145 5.78 16.42 -20.71
CA ALA A 145 4.79 16.97 -19.77
C ALA A 145 3.34 16.77 -20.24
N GLY A 146 3.09 16.86 -21.57
CA GLY A 146 1.77 16.63 -22.14
C GLY A 146 1.20 15.25 -21.86
N ARG A 147 2.03 14.22 -21.70
CA ARG A 147 1.57 12.89 -21.34
C ARG A 147 0.97 12.82 -19.91
N ASN A 148 1.51 13.62 -18.98
CA ASN A 148 0.91 13.78 -17.67
C ASN A 148 -0.46 14.46 -17.75
N ARG A 149 -0.62 15.44 -18.65
CA ARG A 149 -1.91 16.11 -18.88
C ARG A 149 -2.95 15.12 -19.42
N TRP A 150 -2.57 14.22 -20.33
CA TRP A 150 -3.46 13.14 -20.82
C TRP A 150 -3.91 12.20 -19.71
N LYS A 151 -3.08 12.00 -18.68
CA LYS A 151 -3.43 11.21 -17.48
C LYS A 151 -4.22 12.00 -16.43
N GLY A 152 -4.68 13.21 -16.75
CA GLY A 152 -5.43 14.07 -15.84
C GLY A 152 -4.57 14.79 -14.79
N LYS A 153 -3.25 14.66 -14.82
CA LYS A 153 -2.34 15.33 -13.87
C LYS A 153 -2.04 16.73 -14.37
N ARG A 154 -2.49 17.74 -13.63
CA ARG A 154 -2.19 19.14 -13.92
C ARG A 154 -0.80 19.52 -13.41
N PRO A 155 -0.13 20.52 -14.03
CA PRO A 155 1.08 21.13 -13.48
C PRO A 155 0.82 21.67 -12.08
N GLN A 156 1.82 21.55 -11.20
CA GLN A 156 1.78 22.08 -9.84
C GLN A 156 2.93 23.06 -9.64
N SER A 157 2.61 24.25 -9.13
CA SER A 157 3.61 25.25 -8.76
C SER A 157 4.27 24.84 -7.43
N ARG A 158 5.58 25.07 -7.33
CA ARG A 158 6.32 24.90 -6.08
C ARG A 158 6.03 26.05 -5.15
N GLY A 159 5.99 25.83 -3.82
CA GLY A 159 5.74 26.88 -2.84
C GLY A 159 6.72 28.06 -2.90
N VAL A 160 7.99 27.81 -3.26
CA VAL A 160 9.01 28.86 -3.48
C VAL A 160 8.65 29.84 -4.60
N ALA A 161 7.86 29.40 -5.58
CA ALA A 161 7.41 30.24 -6.71
C ALA A 161 6.10 30.99 -6.40
N MET A 162 5.56 30.86 -5.20
CA MET A 162 4.34 31.52 -4.75
C MET A 162 4.62 32.78 -3.95
N ASN A 163 3.59 33.57 -3.68
CA ASN A 163 3.67 34.70 -2.78
C ASN A 163 3.67 34.24 -1.30
N PRO A 164 4.18 35.07 -0.36
CA PRO A 164 4.19 34.72 1.07
C PRO A 164 2.81 34.40 1.65
N VAL A 165 1.75 35.00 1.12
CA VAL A 165 0.36 34.77 1.55
C VAL A 165 -0.14 33.39 1.11
N ASP A 166 0.36 32.83 0.01
CA ASP A 166 -0.14 31.59 -0.59
C ASP A 166 0.59 30.34 -0.08
N HIS A 167 1.82 30.49 0.36
CA HIS A 167 2.63 29.37 0.85
C HIS A 167 3.71 29.83 1.82
N PRO A 168 4.03 29.08 2.90
CA PRO A 168 5.10 29.44 3.84
C PRO A 168 6.48 29.64 3.21
N HIS A 169 6.74 28.96 2.09
CA HIS A 169 7.98 29.12 1.30
C HIS A 169 7.88 30.23 0.23
N GLY A 170 6.80 30.99 0.21
CA GLY A 170 6.63 32.10 -0.74
C GLY A 170 7.55 33.29 -0.44
N GLY A 171 7.80 34.13 -1.46
CA GLY A 171 8.57 35.38 -1.30
C GLY A 171 9.99 35.34 -1.82
N GLY A 172 10.39 34.32 -2.59
CA GLY A 172 11.68 34.26 -3.28
C GLY A 172 12.53 33.02 -2.97
N ALA A 173 13.65 32.90 -3.65
CA ALA A 173 14.57 31.77 -3.52
C ALA A 173 15.44 31.94 -2.27
N VAL A 174 15.00 31.44 -1.14
CA VAL A 174 15.76 31.35 0.12
C VAL A 174 16.01 29.89 0.48
N SER A 175 17.08 29.61 1.20
CA SER A 175 17.34 28.32 1.79
C SER A 175 16.51 28.17 3.06
N TYR A 176 15.55 27.23 3.05
CA TYR A 176 14.66 26.97 4.20
C TYR A 176 15.19 25.86 5.11
N THR A 177 16.49 25.60 5.09
CA THR A 177 17.12 24.57 5.95
C THR A 177 16.98 24.85 7.45
N HIS A 178 16.68 26.09 7.81
CA HIS A 178 16.41 26.50 9.19
C HIS A 178 14.94 26.37 9.63
N LEU A 179 14.03 26.07 8.68
CA LEU A 179 12.64 25.81 9.02
C LEU A 179 12.50 24.36 9.45
N THR A 180 12.58 24.12 10.75
CA THR A 180 12.14 22.86 11.32
C THR A 180 10.62 22.81 11.23
N LEU A 181 10.10 21.82 10.51
CA LEU A 181 8.68 21.50 10.55
C LEU A 181 8.32 20.98 11.95
N PRO A 182 7.21 21.42 12.51
CA PRO A 182 6.74 20.91 13.80
C PRO A 182 6.36 19.44 13.72
#